data_34ce45342bf2a366f3e3acb7f2474023
#
_entry.id   34ce45342bf2a366f3e3acb7f2474023
#
_cell.length_a   1.000
_cell.length_b   1.000
_cell.length_c   1.000
_cell.angle_alpha   90.00
_cell.angle_beta   90.00
_cell.angle_gamma   90.00
#
_symmetry.space_group_name_H-M   'P 1'
#
loop_
_entity.id
_entity.type
_entity.pdbx_description
1 polymer ?
#
loop_
_entity_poly.entity_id
_entity_poly.type
_entity_poly.pdbx_seq_one_letter_code
_entity_poly.pdbx_strand_id
1 'polypeptide(L)'
;MRVSNNNEERKSCLKGVGVTKVFGTGNKKTVAVDHVDFDFKEGDIITIVGESGSGKTTLSKMLLGLISVTEGEIYYQGAPRDIKGARKKKEYWKNIQAIFQDPFASYNMFHKIDDVLLDCLNMRGCKDLPMEQKTQMMTEACSFVNLKFEELTNKYPFELSGGQQQRLMIARIFLLKPKILLADEPTSMIDACSRSTILDMLTKLRDEINMTVIFITHDIGLAYKISDKVYIMEHGKFVESGDAEDVIIHPKAAYTKRLISDVPKIYEEWDLSTV
;
A
#
# COMPACT_ATOMS: atom_id res chain seq x y z
N MET A 1 3.19 14.00 -18.55
CA MET A 1 3.71 15.27 -18.01
C MET A 1 3.40 15.27 -16.53
N ARG A 2 4.38 15.01 -15.66
CA ARG A 2 4.24 15.19 -14.22
C ARG A 2 4.15 16.69 -13.95
N VAL A 3 3.04 17.14 -13.38
CA VAL A 3 2.88 18.53 -12.95
C VAL A 3 3.77 18.70 -11.71
N SER A 4 4.87 19.41 -11.85
CA SER A 4 5.71 19.86 -10.75
C SER A 4 4.91 20.88 -9.95
N ASN A 5 4.16 20.41 -8.95
CA ASN A 5 3.44 21.29 -8.04
C ASN A 5 4.35 21.71 -6.90
N ASN A 6 4.49 23.03 -6.80
CA ASN A 6 4.85 23.89 -5.67
C ASN A 6 5.57 23.21 -4.49
N ASN A 7 6.77 23.75 -4.22
CA ASN A 7 7.60 23.56 -3.03
C ASN A 7 6.96 24.16 -1.75
N GLU A 8 5.68 23.89 -1.49
CA GLU A 8 5.15 24.01 -0.13
C GLU A 8 5.61 22.74 0.61
N GLU A 9 6.26 22.90 1.75
CA GLU A 9 6.68 21.77 2.60
C GLU A 9 5.45 20.93 2.95
N ARG A 10 5.21 19.85 2.21
CA ARG A 10 4.12 18.92 2.48
C ARG A 10 4.26 18.36 3.90
N LYS A 11 3.14 18.30 4.62
CA LYS A 11 3.12 17.83 6.01
C LYS A 11 3.51 16.35 6.08
N SER A 12 4.21 15.99 7.16
CA SER A 12 4.49 14.59 7.47
C SER A 12 3.22 13.88 7.90
N CYS A 13 2.88 12.79 7.22
CA CYS A 13 1.75 11.93 7.58
C CYS A 13 2.17 10.74 8.45
N LEU A 14 3.30 10.10 8.12
CA LEU A 14 3.94 9.05 8.91
C LEU A 14 5.46 9.29 8.94
N LYS A 15 6.04 9.27 10.14
CA LYS A 15 7.48 9.39 10.34
C LYS A 15 7.95 8.28 11.27
N GLY A 16 9.07 7.65 10.94
CA GLY A 16 9.77 6.70 11.79
C GLY A 16 11.14 7.21 12.17
N VAL A 17 11.53 6.97 13.42
CA VAL A 17 12.86 7.30 13.94
C VAL A 17 13.44 6.07 14.61
N GLY A 18 14.54 5.53 14.06
CA GLY A 18 15.24 4.35 14.56
C GLY A 18 14.35 3.10 14.67
N VAL A 19 13.36 2.96 13.79
CA VAL A 19 12.35 1.90 13.89
C VAL A 19 12.98 0.54 13.70
N THR A 20 12.88 -0.31 14.72
CA THR A 20 13.50 -1.63 14.76
C THR A 20 12.49 -2.70 15.13
N LYS A 21 12.60 -3.88 14.46
CA LYS A 21 11.82 -5.07 14.81
C LYS A 21 12.71 -6.29 14.93
N VAL A 22 12.75 -6.85 16.14
CA VAL A 22 13.41 -8.10 16.44
C VAL A 22 12.35 -9.16 16.78
N PHE A 23 12.46 -10.32 16.16
CA PHE A 23 11.67 -11.51 16.51
C PHE A 23 12.56 -12.53 17.23
N GLY A 24 11.92 -13.38 18.04
CA GLY A 24 12.58 -14.43 18.81
C GLY A 24 13.21 -13.94 20.11
N THR A 25 13.79 -14.88 20.86
CA THR A 25 14.42 -14.65 22.18
C THR A 25 15.75 -15.38 22.27
N GLY A 26 16.67 -14.90 23.11
CA GLY A 26 17.99 -15.51 23.33
C GLY A 26 18.83 -15.60 22.04
N ASN A 27 19.38 -16.77 21.77
CA ASN A 27 20.25 -17.02 20.61
C ASN A 27 19.51 -17.16 19.27
N LYS A 28 18.16 -17.14 19.26
CA LYS A 28 17.33 -17.24 18.04
C LYS A 28 16.68 -15.89 17.69
N LYS A 29 17.42 -14.81 17.85
CA LYS A 29 16.96 -13.46 17.47
C LYS A 29 17.15 -13.24 15.98
N THR A 30 16.12 -12.73 15.33
CA THR A 30 16.14 -12.27 13.92
C THR A 30 15.74 -10.81 13.88
N VAL A 31 16.62 -9.96 13.37
CA VAL A 31 16.32 -8.54 13.13
C VAL A 31 15.68 -8.45 11.76
N ALA A 32 14.39 -8.18 11.73
CA ALA A 32 13.60 -8.08 10.49
C ALA A 32 13.53 -6.66 9.93
N VAL A 33 13.63 -5.65 10.81
CA VAL A 33 13.77 -4.23 10.48
C VAL A 33 14.79 -3.65 11.44
N ASP A 34 15.78 -2.93 10.93
CA ASP A 34 16.97 -2.50 11.67
C ASP A 34 17.21 -1.01 11.53
N HIS A 35 16.82 -0.23 12.55
CA HIS A 35 17.04 1.21 12.69
C HIS A 35 16.64 2.02 11.45
N VAL A 36 15.43 1.79 10.90
CA VAL A 36 14.98 2.54 9.72
C VAL A 36 14.39 3.89 10.11
N ASP A 37 14.81 4.91 9.37
CA ASP A 37 14.27 6.26 9.42
C ASP A 37 13.47 6.55 8.15
N PHE A 38 12.32 7.18 8.28
CA PHE A 38 11.51 7.62 7.15
C PHE A 38 10.63 8.81 7.51
N ASP A 39 10.27 9.59 6.50
CA ASP A 39 9.34 10.73 6.63
C ASP A 39 8.45 10.78 5.38
N PHE A 40 7.28 10.15 5.47
CA PHE A 40 6.29 10.09 4.39
C PHE A 40 5.40 11.32 4.43
N LYS A 41 5.24 11.99 3.28
CA LYS A 41 4.48 13.23 3.17
C LYS A 41 3.05 12.99 2.70
N GLU A 42 2.14 13.87 3.09
CA GLU A 42 0.74 13.81 2.68
C GLU A 42 0.61 13.95 1.14
N GLY A 43 -0.22 13.09 0.56
CA GLY A 43 -0.52 13.10 -0.88
C GLY A 43 0.54 12.48 -1.78
N ASP A 44 1.69 12.01 -1.23
CA ASP A 44 2.70 11.30 -2.03
C ASP A 44 2.30 9.85 -2.28
N ILE A 45 2.80 9.30 -3.40
CA ILE A 45 2.96 7.86 -3.58
C ILE A 45 4.40 7.51 -3.23
N ILE A 46 4.57 6.82 -2.12
CA ILE A 46 5.85 6.35 -1.63
C ILE A 46 5.95 4.86 -1.96
N THR A 47 7.00 4.43 -2.64
CA THR A 47 7.21 2.99 -2.87
C THR A 47 8.40 2.46 -2.08
N ILE A 48 8.19 1.34 -1.39
CA ILE A 48 9.24 0.58 -0.71
C ILE A 48 9.55 -0.64 -1.57
N VAL A 49 10.78 -0.69 -2.10
CA VAL A 49 11.25 -1.75 -3.02
C VAL A 49 12.32 -2.60 -2.35
N GLY A 50 12.38 -3.87 -2.65
CA GLY A 50 13.43 -4.80 -2.21
C GLY A 50 13.04 -6.25 -2.46
N GLU A 51 14.00 -7.16 -2.38
CA GLU A 51 13.78 -8.59 -2.56
C GLU A 51 12.88 -9.20 -1.48
N SER A 52 12.41 -10.43 -1.71
CA SER A 52 11.68 -11.19 -0.68
C SER A 52 12.55 -11.37 0.56
N GLY A 53 11.97 -11.19 1.75
CA GLY A 53 12.71 -11.27 3.01
C GLY A 53 13.47 -10.00 3.41
N SER A 54 13.46 -8.91 2.62
CA SER A 54 14.16 -7.67 2.99
C SER A 54 13.55 -6.91 4.18
N GLY A 55 12.36 -7.30 4.67
CA GLY A 55 11.71 -6.68 5.84
C GLY A 55 10.46 -5.85 5.52
N LYS A 56 10.10 -5.65 4.24
CA LYS A 56 8.97 -4.80 3.80
C LYS A 56 7.64 -5.12 4.46
N THR A 57 7.23 -6.40 4.44
CA THR A 57 5.96 -6.83 5.06
C THR A 57 5.99 -6.67 6.59
N THR A 58 7.17 -6.79 7.22
CA THR A 58 7.31 -6.52 8.65
C THR A 58 7.13 -5.03 8.94
N LEU A 59 7.76 -4.17 8.16
CA LEU A 59 7.57 -2.71 8.26
C LEU A 59 6.11 -2.33 8.01
N SER A 60 5.49 -2.87 6.97
CA SER A 60 4.06 -2.71 6.67
C SER A 60 3.18 -3.01 7.89
N LYS A 61 3.37 -4.17 8.52
CA LYS A 61 2.62 -4.58 9.72
C LYS A 61 2.87 -3.65 10.92
N MET A 62 4.08 -3.11 11.05
CA MET A 62 4.38 -2.09 12.08
C MET A 62 3.66 -0.78 11.78
N LEU A 63 3.68 -0.30 10.53
CA LEU A 63 2.97 0.92 10.12
C LEU A 63 1.47 0.81 10.38
N LEU A 64 0.86 -0.34 10.09
CA LEU A 64 -0.55 -0.62 10.39
C LEU A 64 -0.84 -0.81 11.89
N GLY A 65 0.18 -0.93 12.73
CA GLY A 65 -0.01 -1.22 14.14
C GLY A 65 -0.53 -2.63 14.43
N LEU A 66 -0.30 -3.56 13.50
CA LEU A 66 -0.60 -4.99 13.69
C LEU A 66 0.43 -5.68 14.58
N ILE A 67 1.69 -5.24 14.49
CA ILE A 67 2.78 -5.65 15.38
C ILE A 67 3.44 -4.43 16.01
N SER A 68 3.99 -4.60 17.21
CA SER A 68 4.72 -3.54 17.92
C SER A 68 6.14 -3.38 17.36
N VAL A 69 6.68 -2.17 17.42
CA VAL A 69 8.11 -1.90 17.28
C VAL A 69 8.86 -2.48 18.50
N THR A 70 10.11 -2.90 18.32
CA THR A 70 10.99 -3.31 19.41
C THR A 70 11.74 -2.12 19.96
N GLU A 71 12.26 -1.25 19.07
CA GLU A 71 12.99 -0.02 19.41
C GLU A 71 12.61 1.07 18.41
N GLY A 72 12.85 2.34 18.78
CA GLY A 72 12.46 3.49 17.99
C GLY A 72 10.99 3.87 18.11
N GLU A 73 10.58 4.85 17.36
CA GLU A 73 9.23 5.41 17.43
C GLU A 73 8.63 5.66 16.05
N ILE A 74 7.30 5.52 15.96
CA ILE A 74 6.51 5.91 14.79
C ILE A 74 5.60 7.07 15.19
N TYR A 75 5.62 8.12 14.39
CA TYR A 75 4.78 9.30 14.52
C TYR A 75 3.69 9.28 13.46
N TYR A 76 2.50 9.67 13.84
CA TYR A 76 1.36 9.85 12.94
C TYR A 76 0.88 11.31 13.05
N GLN A 77 0.86 12.02 11.91
CA GLN A 77 0.47 13.44 11.85
C GLN A 77 1.23 14.31 12.86
N GLY A 78 2.54 14.12 12.97
CA GLY A 78 3.41 14.91 13.84
C GLY A 78 3.41 14.55 15.34
N ALA A 79 2.56 13.62 15.76
CA ALA A 79 2.50 13.16 17.16
C ALA A 79 2.94 11.68 17.28
N PRO A 80 3.52 11.25 18.41
CA PRO A 80 3.79 9.83 18.66
C PRO A 80 2.53 9.00 18.45
N ARG A 81 2.65 7.93 17.65
CA ARG A 81 1.49 7.10 17.34
C ARG A 81 0.96 6.38 18.56
N ASP A 82 -0.22 6.77 19.01
CA ASP A 82 -0.90 6.15 20.13
C ASP A 82 -2.03 5.22 19.65
N ILE A 83 -1.76 3.92 19.67
CA ILE A 83 -2.70 2.85 19.32
C ILE A 83 -2.98 1.92 20.51
N LYS A 84 -2.75 2.39 21.73
CA LYS A 84 -3.02 1.62 22.95
C LYS A 84 -4.52 1.53 23.21
N GLY A 85 -5.01 0.29 23.26
CA GLY A 85 -6.43 -0.01 23.47
C GLY A 85 -7.28 0.00 22.18
N ALA A 86 -8.39 -0.73 22.23
CA ALA A 86 -9.23 -1.00 21.07
C ALA A 86 -9.81 0.28 20.41
N ARG A 87 -10.20 1.28 21.22
CA ARG A 87 -10.77 2.55 20.74
C ARG A 87 -9.78 3.35 19.89
N LYS A 88 -8.55 3.57 20.41
CA LYS A 88 -7.51 4.33 19.70
C LYS A 88 -7.04 3.60 18.44
N LYS A 89 -6.93 2.27 18.52
CA LYS A 89 -6.58 1.43 17.39
C LYS A 89 -7.64 1.50 16.28
N LYS A 90 -8.93 1.46 16.64
CA LYS A 90 -10.03 1.63 15.69
C LYS A 90 -10.03 3.01 15.03
N GLU A 91 -9.73 4.07 15.79
CA GLU A 91 -9.63 5.43 15.26
C GLU A 91 -8.45 5.57 14.29
N TYR A 92 -7.31 4.98 14.61
CA TYR A 92 -6.15 4.93 13.72
C TYR A 92 -6.49 4.20 12.42
N TRP A 93 -7.19 3.06 12.51
CA TRP A 93 -7.58 2.26 11.35
C TRP A 93 -8.67 2.88 10.47
N LYS A 94 -9.40 3.87 10.93
CA LYS A 94 -10.26 4.67 10.05
C LYS A 94 -9.46 5.52 9.07
N ASN A 95 -8.26 5.93 9.48
CA ASN A 95 -7.40 6.83 8.72
C ASN A 95 -6.32 6.09 7.91
N ILE A 96 -5.95 4.88 8.32
CA ILE A 96 -4.98 4.04 7.60
C ILE A 96 -5.62 2.71 7.23
N GLN A 97 -5.59 2.39 5.96
CA GLN A 97 -6.14 1.14 5.44
C GLN A 97 -5.08 0.37 4.67
N ALA A 98 -5.32 -0.92 4.42
CA ALA A 98 -4.39 -1.75 3.67
C ALA A 98 -5.09 -2.56 2.59
N ILE A 99 -4.37 -2.75 1.48
CA ILE A 99 -4.60 -3.79 0.48
C ILE A 99 -3.44 -4.76 0.61
N PHE A 100 -3.73 -6.02 0.91
CA PHE A 100 -2.72 -7.08 1.02
C PHE A 100 -2.61 -7.87 -0.28
N GLN A 101 -1.49 -8.58 -0.43
CA GLN A 101 -1.16 -9.40 -1.58
C GLN A 101 -2.26 -10.44 -1.92
N ASP A 102 -2.81 -11.10 -0.90
CA ASP A 102 -3.89 -12.07 -1.06
C ASP A 102 -5.26 -11.41 -0.83
N PRO A 103 -6.04 -11.18 -1.92
CA PRO A 103 -7.39 -10.64 -1.79
C PRO A 103 -8.33 -11.58 -1.03
N PHE A 104 -8.17 -12.90 -1.15
CA PHE A 104 -9.04 -13.85 -0.46
C PHE A 104 -8.90 -13.77 1.07
N ALA A 105 -7.67 -13.57 1.57
CA ALA A 105 -7.43 -13.38 3.00
C ALA A 105 -8.00 -12.07 3.55
N SER A 106 -8.38 -11.14 2.69
CA SER A 106 -8.89 -9.81 3.06
C SER A 106 -10.40 -9.77 3.25
N TYR A 107 -11.11 -10.83 2.88
CA TYR A 107 -12.57 -10.90 2.99
C TYR A 107 -13.03 -11.96 3.99
N ASN A 108 -14.11 -11.66 4.70
CA ASN A 108 -14.89 -12.69 5.34
C ASN A 108 -15.76 -13.37 4.28
N MET A 109 -15.43 -14.62 3.95
CA MET A 109 -16.10 -15.37 2.88
C MET A 109 -17.58 -15.65 3.15
N PHE A 110 -18.07 -15.49 4.39
CA PHE A 110 -19.45 -15.68 4.79
C PHE A 110 -20.27 -14.39 4.80
N HIS A 111 -19.66 -13.24 4.49
CA HIS A 111 -20.35 -11.98 4.33
C HIS A 111 -20.62 -11.69 2.86
N LYS A 112 -21.84 -11.26 2.54
CA LYS A 112 -22.19 -10.80 1.19
C LYS A 112 -21.45 -9.50 0.85
N ILE A 113 -21.26 -9.25 -0.42
CA ILE A 113 -20.53 -8.08 -0.92
C ILE A 113 -21.24 -6.78 -0.52
N ASP A 114 -22.56 -6.75 -0.60
CA ASP A 114 -23.37 -5.60 -0.16
C ASP A 114 -23.14 -5.29 1.33
N ASP A 115 -23.08 -6.32 2.20
CA ASP A 115 -22.78 -6.12 3.61
C ASP A 115 -21.36 -5.58 3.82
N VAL A 116 -20.37 -6.11 3.08
CA VAL A 116 -18.98 -5.65 3.13
C VAL A 116 -18.86 -4.18 2.73
N LEU A 117 -19.56 -3.74 1.67
CA LEU A 117 -19.55 -2.35 1.23
C LEU A 117 -20.33 -1.45 2.20
N LEU A 118 -21.44 -1.92 2.74
CA LEU A 118 -22.22 -1.22 3.74
C LEU A 118 -21.43 -1.00 5.04
N ASP A 119 -20.65 -2.00 5.46
CA ASP A 119 -19.75 -1.88 6.62
C ASP A 119 -18.70 -0.80 6.41
N CYS A 120 -18.17 -0.63 5.19
CA CYS A 120 -17.25 0.45 4.87
C CYS A 120 -17.90 1.83 5.10
N LEU A 121 -19.14 2.03 4.65
CA LEU A 121 -19.90 3.26 4.88
C LEU A 121 -20.18 3.48 6.37
N ASN A 122 -20.55 2.43 7.11
CA ASN A 122 -20.78 2.51 8.56
C ASN A 122 -19.50 2.87 9.31
N MET A 123 -18.34 2.32 8.93
CA MET A 123 -17.04 2.67 9.50
C MET A 123 -16.64 4.13 9.22
N ARG A 124 -16.97 4.63 8.04
CA ARG A 124 -16.75 6.03 7.65
C ARG A 124 -17.62 7.02 8.43
N GLY A 125 -18.70 6.55 9.06
CA GLY A 125 -19.65 7.40 9.80
C GLY A 125 -20.94 7.68 9.07
N CYS A 126 -21.23 6.98 7.98
CA CYS A 126 -22.45 7.12 7.18
C CYS A 126 -23.60 6.21 7.66
N LYS A 127 -23.57 5.77 8.94
CA LYS A 127 -24.53 4.80 9.46
C LYS A 127 -25.98 5.30 9.35
N ASP A 128 -26.20 6.59 9.62
CA ASP A 128 -27.53 7.19 9.71
C ASP A 128 -28.07 7.70 8.35
N LEU A 129 -27.30 7.55 7.26
CA LEU A 129 -27.77 7.90 5.93
C LEU A 129 -28.89 6.98 5.46
N PRO A 130 -29.88 7.49 4.67
CA PRO A 130 -30.90 6.66 4.01
C PRO A 130 -30.25 5.58 3.14
N MET A 131 -30.92 4.42 3.04
CA MET A 131 -30.40 3.29 2.26
C MET A 131 -30.21 3.62 0.79
N GLU A 132 -31.07 4.44 0.23
CA GLU A 132 -30.96 4.93 -1.16
C GLU A 132 -29.62 5.65 -1.41
N GLN A 133 -29.23 6.56 -0.52
CA GLN A 133 -27.94 7.26 -0.60
C GLN A 133 -26.75 6.30 -0.44
N LYS A 134 -26.86 5.35 0.49
CA LYS A 134 -25.81 4.31 0.64
C LYS A 134 -25.67 3.47 -0.62
N THR A 135 -26.79 3.06 -1.23
CA THR A 135 -26.79 2.30 -2.47
C THR A 135 -26.16 3.09 -3.60
N GLN A 136 -26.49 4.38 -3.72
CA GLN A 136 -25.84 5.25 -4.71
C GLN A 136 -24.32 5.31 -4.50
N MET A 137 -23.85 5.51 -3.26
CA MET A 137 -22.42 5.55 -2.96
C MET A 137 -21.72 4.21 -3.28
N MET A 138 -22.36 3.08 -3.00
CA MET A 138 -21.82 1.75 -3.34
C MET A 138 -21.76 1.54 -4.87
N THR A 139 -22.79 2.00 -5.60
CA THR A 139 -22.81 1.96 -7.06
C THR A 139 -21.70 2.83 -7.66
N GLU A 140 -21.50 4.04 -7.15
CA GLU A 140 -20.40 4.93 -7.58
C GLU A 140 -19.02 4.27 -7.33
N ALA A 141 -18.81 3.68 -6.15
CA ALA A 141 -17.57 3.00 -5.81
C ALA A 141 -17.29 1.78 -6.71
N CYS A 142 -18.32 1.00 -7.02
CA CYS A 142 -18.20 -0.12 -7.95
C CYS A 142 -17.91 0.36 -9.38
N SER A 143 -18.58 1.41 -9.84
CA SER A 143 -18.38 2.00 -11.16
C SER A 143 -16.95 2.56 -11.32
N PHE A 144 -16.40 3.19 -10.28
CA PHE A 144 -15.01 3.67 -10.26
C PHE A 144 -13.99 2.58 -10.61
N VAL A 145 -14.26 1.35 -10.21
CA VAL A 145 -13.38 0.19 -10.45
C VAL A 145 -13.86 -0.69 -11.61
N ASN A 146 -14.73 -0.19 -12.49
CA ASN A 146 -15.32 -0.93 -13.60
C ASN A 146 -16.02 -2.22 -13.17
N LEU A 147 -16.77 -2.17 -12.06
CA LEU A 147 -17.69 -3.20 -11.61
C LEU A 147 -19.12 -2.65 -11.62
N LYS A 148 -20.09 -3.50 -11.85
CA LYS A 148 -21.51 -3.15 -11.73
C LYS A 148 -22.03 -3.64 -10.39
N PHE A 149 -22.52 -2.74 -9.56
CA PHE A 149 -23.01 -3.08 -8.23
C PHE A 149 -24.15 -4.08 -8.28
N GLU A 150 -25.06 -3.94 -9.24
CA GLU A 150 -26.21 -4.83 -9.43
C GLU A 150 -25.79 -6.29 -9.69
N GLU A 151 -24.66 -6.49 -10.37
CA GLU A 151 -24.11 -7.82 -10.62
C GLU A 151 -23.42 -8.43 -9.39
N LEU A 152 -23.11 -7.62 -8.39
CA LEU A 152 -22.43 -8.01 -7.14
C LEU A 152 -23.41 -8.24 -5.99
N THR A 153 -24.59 -7.65 -6.08
CA THR A 153 -25.63 -7.74 -5.04
C THR A 153 -25.96 -9.21 -4.73
N ASN A 154 -26.06 -9.52 -3.45
CA ASN A 154 -26.29 -10.87 -2.90
C ASN A 154 -25.22 -11.92 -3.17
N LYS A 155 -24.09 -11.58 -3.85
CA LYS A 155 -22.96 -12.49 -4.02
C LYS A 155 -22.04 -12.51 -2.81
N TYR A 156 -21.32 -13.60 -2.69
CA TYR A 156 -20.24 -13.77 -1.74
C TYR A 156 -18.87 -13.55 -2.41
N PRO A 157 -17.80 -13.18 -1.68
CA PRO A 157 -16.49 -12.97 -2.25
C PRO A 157 -15.94 -14.13 -3.08
N PHE A 158 -16.21 -15.39 -2.68
CA PHE A 158 -15.75 -16.58 -3.40
C PHE A 158 -16.41 -16.79 -4.77
N GLU A 159 -17.52 -16.08 -5.07
CA GLU A 159 -18.18 -16.11 -6.37
C GLU A 159 -17.56 -15.14 -7.39
N LEU A 160 -16.56 -14.34 -6.95
CA LEU A 160 -15.87 -13.40 -7.80
C LEU A 160 -14.54 -13.96 -8.30
N SER A 161 -14.16 -13.56 -9.53
CA SER A 161 -12.80 -13.78 -10.02
C SER A 161 -11.78 -12.98 -9.18
N GLY A 162 -10.51 -13.41 -9.16
CA GLY A 162 -9.44 -12.71 -8.44
C GLY A 162 -9.31 -11.24 -8.82
N GLY A 163 -9.43 -10.93 -10.13
CA GLY A 163 -9.42 -9.53 -10.60
C GLY A 163 -10.64 -8.71 -10.16
N GLN A 164 -11.82 -9.33 -10.03
CA GLN A 164 -12.99 -8.67 -9.46
C GLN A 164 -12.83 -8.41 -7.97
N GLN A 165 -12.30 -9.38 -7.22
CA GLN A 165 -12.03 -9.19 -5.78
C GLN A 165 -11.02 -8.09 -5.52
N GLN A 166 -9.97 -8.00 -6.34
CA GLN A 166 -8.97 -6.95 -6.22
C GLN A 166 -9.55 -5.57 -6.53
N ARG A 167 -10.35 -5.44 -7.58
CA ARG A 167 -11.07 -4.20 -7.88
C ARG A 167 -12.06 -3.84 -6.77
N LEU A 168 -12.74 -4.82 -6.19
CA LEU A 168 -13.63 -4.61 -5.05
C LEU A 168 -12.87 -4.10 -3.81
N MET A 169 -11.62 -4.53 -3.58
CA MET A 169 -10.80 -3.95 -2.50
C MET A 169 -10.55 -2.45 -2.73
N ILE A 170 -10.30 -2.03 -3.97
CA ILE A 170 -10.14 -0.60 -4.29
C ILE A 170 -11.47 0.15 -4.11
N ALA A 171 -12.61 -0.44 -4.49
CA ALA A 171 -13.94 0.13 -4.24
C ALA A 171 -14.19 0.35 -2.74
N ARG A 172 -13.75 -0.57 -1.88
CA ARG A 172 -13.80 -0.40 -0.41
C ARG A 172 -12.98 0.80 0.05
N ILE A 173 -11.77 0.99 -0.49
CA ILE A 173 -10.94 2.16 -0.17
C ILE A 173 -11.61 3.45 -0.63
N PHE A 174 -12.23 3.45 -1.82
CA PHE A 174 -13.03 4.57 -2.32
C PHE A 174 -14.16 4.95 -1.34
N LEU A 175 -14.86 3.98 -0.77
CA LEU A 175 -15.92 4.21 0.22
C LEU A 175 -15.37 4.69 1.57
N LEU A 176 -14.29 4.10 2.05
CA LEU A 176 -13.68 4.43 3.35
C LEU A 176 -13.01 5.80 3.37
N LYS A 177 -12.43 6.23 2.24
CA LYS A 177 -11.66 7.48 2.10
C LYS A 177 -10.62 7.66 3.19
N PRO A 178 -9.69 6.72 3.38
CA PRO A 178 -8.64 6.85 4.38
C PRO A 178 -7.66 7.96 4.00
N LYS A 179 -6.89 8.45 4.97
CA LYS A 179 -5.78 9.39 4.71
C LYS A 179 -4.55 8.69 4.14
N ILE A 180 -4.34 7.45 4.54
CA ILE A 180 -3.18 6.65 4.13
C ILE A 180 -3.65 5.27 3.68
N LEU A 181 -3.21 4.86 2.51
CA LEU A 181 -3.35 3.50 2.00
C LEU A 181 -1.99 2.81 1.97
N LEU A 182 -1.90 1.65 2.59
CA LEU A 182 -0.76 0.76 2.45
C LEU A 182 -1.14 -0.37 1.48
N ALA A 183 -0.46 -0.46 0.35
CA ALA A 183 -0.69 -1.45 -0.69
C ALA A 183 0.52 -2.41 -0.75
N ASP A 184 0.37 -3.58 -0.12
CA ASP A 184 1.43 -4.60 -0.02
C ASP A 184 1.27 -5.60 -1.16
N GLU A 185 2.12 -5.46 -2.19
CA GLU A 185 2.11 -6.25 -3.43
C GLU A 185 0.72 -6.38 -4.09
N PRO A 186 -0.03 -5.29 -4.29
CA PRO A 186 -1.44 -5.36 -4.69
C PRO A 186 -1.65 -5.88 -6.12
N THR A 187 -0.58 -6.12 -6.87
CA THR A 187 -0.63 -6.58 -8.28
C THR A 187 0.06 -7.90 -8.51
N SER A 188 0.57 -8.58 -7.48
CA SER A 188 1.37 -9.81 -7.63
C SER A 188 0.57 -11.02 -8.14
N MET A 189 -0.75 -11.05 -7.87
CA MET A 189 -1.63 -12.15 -8.28
C MET A 189 -2.47 -11.84 -9.54
N ILE A 190 -2.10 -10.80 -10.29
CA ILE A 190 -2.85 -10.36 -11.47
C ILE A 190 -1.99 -10.48 -12.73
N ASP A 191 -2.65 -10.75 -13.85
CA ASP A 191 -2.02 -10.71 -15.17
C ASP A 191 -1.47 -9.32 -15.52
N ALA A 192 -0.47 -9.28 -16.41
CA ALA A 192 0.27 -8.06 -16.74
C ALA A 192 -0.64 -6.92 -17.29
N CYS A 193 -1.70 -7.28 -18.03
CA CYS A 193 -2.62 -6.29 -18.60
C CYS A 193 -3.45 -5.60 -17.48
N SER A 194 -3.93 -6.39 -16.53
CA SER A 194 -4.72 -5.88 -15.40
C SER A 194 -3.91 -5.11 -14.37
N ARG A 195 -2.59 -5.36 -14.25
CA ARG A 195 -1.70 -4.61 -13.33
C ARG A 195 -1.74 -3.11 -13.59
N SER A 196 -1.61 -2.70 -14.87
CA SER A 196 -1.65 -1.28 -15.24
C SER A 196 -2.95 -0.62 -14.80
N THR A 197 -4.08 -1.29 -15.03
CA THR A 197 -5.40 -0.80 -14.64
C THR A 197 -5.52 -0.57 -13.13
N ILE A 198 -5.01 -1.50 -12.31
CA ILE A 198 -5.01 -1.35 -10.84
C ILE A 198 -4.15 -0.16 -10.40
N LEU A 199 -2.97 0.02 -11.00
CA LEU A 199 -2.10 1.16 -10.69
C LEU A 199 -2.76 2.50 -11.06
N ASP A 200 -3.39 2.56 -12.23
CA ASP A 200 -4.11 3.75 -12.70
C ASP A 200 -5.29 4.07 -11.76
N MET A 201 -6.02 3.05 -11.29
CA MET A 201 -7.08 3.22 -10.29
C MET A 201 -6.55 3.75 -8.96
N LEU A 202 -5.43 3.22 -8.46
CA LEU A 202 -4.80 3.69 -7.21
C LEU A 202 -4.29 5.13 -7.33
N THR A 203 -3.66 5.48 -8.45
CA THR A 203 -3.20 6.85 -8.73
C THR A 203 -4.39 7.82 -8.80
N LYS A 204 -5.43 7.45 -9.55
CA LYS A 204 -6.65 8.24 -9.67
C LYS A 204 -7.33 8.42 -8.31
N LEU A 205 -7.42 7.36 -7.52
CA LEU A 205 -7.99 7.41 -6.17
C LEU A 205 -7.19 8.34 -5.25
N ARG A 206 -5.83 8.27 -5.29
CA ARG A 206 -4.96 9.20 -4.57
C ARG A 206 -5.31 10.65 -4.90
N ASP A 207 -5.43 10.97 -6.19
CA ASP A 207 -5.68 12.33 -6.68
C ASP A 207 -7.08 12.83 -6.27
N GLU A 208 -8.11 11.97 -6.37
CA GLU A 208 -9.49 12.34 -6.05
C GLU A 208 -9.73 12.63 -4.56
N ILE A 209 -9.07 11.92 -3.66
CA ILE A 209 -9.30 12.05 -2.22
C ILE A 209 -8.07 12.59 -1.46
N ASN A 210 -7.03 13.02 -2.17
CA ASN A 210 -5.76 13.49 -1.60
C ASN A 210 -5.17 12.51 -0.57
N MET A 211 -5.13 11.24 -0.93
CA MET A 211 -4.66 10.14 -0.07
C MET A 211 -3.16 9.92 -0.26
N THR A 212 -2.45 9.64 0.82
CA THR A 212 -1.06 9.16 0.74
C THR A 212 -1.07 7.66 0.45
N VAL A 213 -0.26 7.20 -0.50
CA VAL A 213 -0.13 5.77 -0.82
C VAL A 213 1.26 5.29 -0.47
N ILE A 214 1.35 4.25 0.37
CA ILE A 214 2.59 3.51 0.64
C ILE A 214 2.48 2.20 -0.13
N PHE A 215 3.20 2.14 -1.24
CA PHE A 215 3.19 0.98 -2.14
C PHE A 215 4.39 0.10 -1.84
N ILE A 216 4.17 -1.19 -1.67
CA ILE A 216 5.24 -2.17 -1.42
C ILE A 216 5.30 -3.12 -2.60
N THR A 217 6.48 -3.28 -3.18
CA THR A 217 6.69 -4.18 -4.32
C THR A 217 8.15 -4.66 -4.38
N HIS A 218 8.38 -5.74 -5.11
CA HIS A 218 9.71 -6.14 -5.55
C HIS A 218 10.03 -5.65 -6.97
N ASP A 219 9.04 -5.08 -7.68
CA ASP A 219 9.16 -4.62 -9.06
C ASP A 219 9.54 -3.13 -9.10
N ILE A 220 10.80 -2.85 -9.45
CA ILE A 220 11.32 -1.48 -9.55
C ILE A 220 10.75 -0.71 -10.75
N GLY A 221 10.31 -1.42 -11.80
CA GLY A 221 9.65 -0.80 -12.95
C GLY A 221 8.27 -0.23 -12.58
N LEU A 222 7.52 -0.94 -11.74
CA LEU A 222 6.26 -0.42 -11.18
C LEU A 222 6.53 0.79 -10.28
N ALA A 223 7.57 0.72 -9.44
CA ALA A 223 7.96 1.83 -8.58
C ALA A 223 8.28 3.10 -9.41
N TYR A 224 9.03 2.97 -10.49
CA TYR A 224 9.35 4.09 -11.38
C TYR A 224 8.10 4.73 -12.00
N LYS A 225 7.13 3.87 -12.37
CA LYS A 225 5.92 4.33 -13.06
C LYS A 225 5.02 5.22 -12.20
N ILE A 226 4.86 4.89 -10.90
CA ILE A 226 3.81 5.50 -10.07
C ILE A 226 4.32 6.39 -8.95
N SER A 227 5.58 6.23 -8.50
CA SER A 227 6.04 6.82 -7.25
C SER A 227 6.52 8.26 -7.38
N ASP A 228 6.27 9.04 -6.35
CA ASP A 228 6.94 10.32 -6.11
C ASP A 228 8.26 10.08 -5.39
N LYS A 229 8.28 9.18 -4.38
CA LYS A 229 9.45 8.82 -3.58
C LYS A 229 9.66 7.31 -3.56
N VAL A 230 10.92 6.89 -3.55
CA VAL A 230 11.30 5.47 -3.46
C VAL A 230 12.24 5.26 -2.28
N TYR A 231 12.01 4.16 -1.56
CA TYR A 231 12.86 3.64 -0.48
C TYR A 231 13.29 2.23 -0.85
N ILE A 232 14.59 2.00 -0.98
CA ILE A 232 15.16 0.69 -1.30
C ILE A 232 15.52 -0.02 0.01
N MET A 233 14.94 -1.19 0.22
CA MET A 233 15.10 -1.96 1.46
C MET A 233 15.88 -3.24 1.23
N GLU A 234 17.00 -3.40 1.93
CA GLU A 234 17.85 -4.58 1.94
C GLU A 234 18.15 -5.00 3.38
N HIS A 235 18.00 -6.29 3.71
CA HIS A 235 18.32 -6.85 5.04
C HIS A 235 17.80 -6.03 6.24
N GLY A 236 16.55 -5.55 6.14
CA GLY A 236 15.91 -4.78 7.20
C GLY A 236 16.26 -3.30 7.24
N LYS A 237 17.09 -2.78 6.33
CA LYS A 237 17.54 -1.39 6.30
C LYS A 237 17.11 -0.68 5.02
N PHE A 238 16.90 0.62 5.11
CA PHE A 238 16.84 1.45 3.92
C PHE A 238 18.27 1.79 3.48
N VAL A 239 18.68 1.26 2.31
CA VAL A 239 20.03 1.47 1.75
C VAL A 239 20.09 2.67 0.81
N GLU A 240 18.93 3.08 0.27
CA GLU A 240 18.80 4.28 -0.55
C GLU A 240 17.37 4.79 -0.50
N SER A 241 17.19 6.11 -0.53
CA SER A 241 15.87 6.74 -0.64
C SER A 241 15.96 8.11 -1.27
N GLY A 242 14.89 8.56 -1.92
CA GLY A 242 14.82 9.86 -2.57
C GLY A 242 13.66 9.97 -3.54
N ASP A 243 13.74 10.98 -4.43
CA ASP A 243 12.83 11.09 -5.55
C ASP A 243 12.94 9.85 -6.44
N ALA A 244 11.81 9.35 -6.93
CA ALA A 244 11.79 8.11 -7.70
C ALA A 244 12.70 8.18 -8.93
N GLU A 245 12.74 9.33 -9.61
CA GLU A 245 13.59 9.55 -10.76
C GLU A 245 15.07 9.49 -10.38
N ASP A 246 15.48 10.18 -9.30
CA ASP A 246 16.87 10.19 -8.86
C ASP A 246 17.36 8.80 -8.43
N VAL A 247 16.57 8.07 -7.61
CA VAL A 247 16.97 6.75 -7.09
C VAL A 247 17.05 5.71 -8.21
N ILE A 248 16.16 5.78 -9.21
CA ILE A 248 16.07 4.75 -10.25
C ILE A 248 16.96 5.07 -11.44
N ILE A 249 17.10 6.35 -11.85
CA ILE A 249 17.94 6.74 -12.98
C ILE A 249 19.40 6.94 -12.56
N HIS A 250 19.64 7.42 -11.34
CA HIS A 250 20.97 7.73 -10.81
C HIS A 250 21.27 6.98 -9.50
N PRO A 251 21.15 5.64 -9.49
CA PRO A 251 21.32 4.85 -8.27
C PRO A 251 22.73 4.98 -7.70
N LYS A 252 22.84 5.16 -6.38
CA LYS A 252 24.10 5.31 -5.66
C LYS A 252 24.50 4.00 -4.99
N ALA A 253 23.57 3.35 -4.28
CA ALA A 253 23.83 2.11 -3.57
C ALA A 253 24.10 0.94 -4.53
N ALA A 254 25.05 0.08 -4.19
CA ALA A 254 25.39 -1.09 -5.00
C ALA A 254 24.19 -2.04 -5.17
N TYR A 255 23.39 -2.20 -4.12
CA TYR A 255 22.17 -3.01 -4.16
C TYR A 255 21.12 -2.45 -5.11
N THR A 256 20.90 -1.13 -5.10
CA THR A 256 19.96 -0.47 -6.04
C THR A 256 20.41 -0.69 -7.48
N LYS A 257 21.70 -0.55 -7.77
CA LYS A 257 22.27 -0.80 -9.11
C LYS A 257 22.03 -2.23 -9.56
N ARG A 258 22.21 -3.21 -8.66
CA ARG A 258 21.93 -4.62 -8.94
C ARG A 258 20.45 -4.86 -9.23
N LEU A 259 19.54 -4.36 -8.37
CA LEU A 259 18.09 -4.47 -8.58
C LEU A 259 17.63 -3.91 -9.93
N ILE A 260 18.26 -2.83 -10.39
CA ILE A 260 17.92 -2.22 -11.68
C ILE A 260 18.49 -3.04 -12.84
N SER A 261 19.71 -3.60 -12.68
CA SER A 261 20.33 -4.44 -13.72
C SER A 261 19.60 -5.76 -13.93
N ASP A 262 18.93 -6.26 -12.89
CA ASP A 262 18.17 -7.51 -12.94
C ASP A 262 16.79 -7.37 -13.62
N VAL A 263 16.39 -6.13 -13.97
CA VAL A 263 15.17 -5.90 -14.76
C VAL A 263 15.45 -6.23 -16.22
N PRO A 264 14.69 -7.18 -16.83
CA PRO A 264 14.87 -7.54 -18.24
C PRO A 264 14.71 -6.31 -19.13
N LYS A 265 15.74 -5.97 -19.89
CA LYS A 265 15.70 -4.91 -20.90
C LYS A 265 15.14 -5.50 -22.19
N ILE A 266 14.05 -4.99 -22.71
CA ILE A 266 13.34 -5.49 -23.88
C ILE A 266 14.19 -5.43 -25.17
N TYR A 267 15.34 -4.71 -25.15
CA TYR A 267 16.20 -4.47 -26.31
C TYR A 267 17.62 -5.06 -26.18
N GLU A 268 17.95 -5.81 -25.13
CA GLU A 268 19.21 -6.54 -25.03
C GLU A 268 18.99 -7.98 -25.51
N GLU A 269 19.69 -8.41 -26.56
CA GLU A 269 19.74 -9.82 -26.96
C GLU A 269 20.34 -10.63 -25.80
N TRP A 270 19.63 -11.66 -25.37
CA TRP A 270 20.09 -12.55 -24.30
C TRP A 270 21.27 -13.37 -24.85
N ASP A 271 22.45 -13.13 -24.31
CA ASP A 271 23.60 -13.99 -24.57
C ASP A 271 23.43 -15.31 -23.78
N LEU A 272 22.88 -16.32 -24.45
CA LEU A 272 22.67 -17.65 -23.89
C LEU A 272 23.98 -18.48 -23.83
N SER A 273 25.13 -17.90 -24.17
CA SER A 273 26.42 -18.59 -24.16
C SER A 273 27.04 -18.76 -22.77
N THR A 274 26.42 -18.18 -21.74
CA THR A 274 26.90 -18.17 -20.34
C THR A 274 26.06 -19.01 -19.37
N VAL A 275 25.17 -19.88 -19.88
CA VAL A 275 24.38 -20.82 -19.06
C VAL A 275 25.00 -22.21 -19.09
#